data_7afba5c7cb292582333c6baebe617d6f
#
_entry.id   7afba5c7cb292582333c6baebe617d6f
#
_cell.length_a   1.000
_cell.length_b   1.000
_cell.length_c   1.000
_cell.angle_alpha   90.00
_cell.angle_beta   90.00
_cell.angle_gamma   90.00
#
_symmetry.space_group_name_H-M   'P 1'
#
loop_
_entity.id
_entity.type
_entity.pdbx_description
1 polymer ?
#
loop_
_entity_poly.entity_id
_entity_poly.type
_entity_poly.pdbx_seq_one_letter_code
_entity_poly.pdbx_strand_id
1 'polypeptide(L)'
;MRESIGPRICVLVACALGAAACGSPTTKSDDTSAVGGSIVIAAQNEPRTLLPPVITQIDEKIIADQIFEPLAWLGDEGHLDRDYRPGLADSWSWERDSTAIVFHLNPNARWQDGTPVRASDVRFTFGLYTDSIVGFKDRSSLARIDSVTARDSVTAVFWFRNRYPEQFYDAATRLLIVPEHLLAREPRATLLTSAFGRQPIGSGRFRLGKWTPNASIELVADTASYHGRPKLDRVVFAVTTDQTALPTRLTTGEIDLAEVSTPAMFRTLKDQPDLRARMNPAYDYSFLLFNARQPKQRQQPNALFADIGLRRAISMGIDRGKLVRSQFDSLAVVSTGPMTRAQPLADSTIATIAYDPAGAARLLDSLGWTLPAGKTVRERRGQALKFSVLVPTVSANRMAMIVVIQESLRKLGVEVVVDAVDGNTFLARLAARNFDVVFHGMHVDPTVAGLRASWTVASARDANGLNFGNYENPRFDAHLDSALAARDLASARPHAKQAYETIVADAPAVWIYETRTAMLMHKRIRPAHLVSTAWWAGLADWSIPPAERLPRDRVGLRVASR
;
A
#
# COMPACT_ATOMS: atom_id res chain seq x y z
N MET A 1 91.39 -9.21 -27.41
CA MET A 1 91.31 -9.56 -28.83
C MET A 1 90.07 -8.87 -29.34
N ARG A 2 90.31 -7.77 -30.08
CA ARG A 2 90.11 -7.61 -31.50
C ARG A 2 88.65 -7.80 -31.90
N GLU A 3 87.96 -6.98 -32.65
CA GLU A 3 88.16 -5.79 -33.49
C GLU A 3 86.76 -5.26 -33.77
N SER A 4 86.46 -4.03 -33.68
CA SER A 4 86.42 -2.92 -34.63
C SER A 4 85.71 -3.26 -35.96
N ILE A 5 84.75 -2.48 -36.34
CA ILE A 5 84.66 -1.67 -37.56
C ILE A 5 83.24 -1.07 -37.64
N GLY A 6 83.18 0.23 -37.72
CA GLY A 6 81.97 1.02 -38.02
C GLY A 6 81.80 1.23 -39.53
N PRO A 7 81.30 2.37 -40.02
CA PRO A 7 79.86 2.65 -40.20
C PRO A 7 79.51 2.74 -41.71
N ARG A 8 78.22 2.69 -42.03
CA ARG A 8 77.75 3.24 -43.33
C ARG A 8 76.33 3.86 -43.13
N ILE A 9 76.36 5.13 -43.36
CA ILE A 9 75.20 5.99 -43.58
C ILE A 9 74.48 5.57 -44.82
N CYS A 10 73.17 5.30 -44.76
CA CYS A 10 72.26 5.36 -45.91
C CYS A 10 71.06 6.20 -45.50
N VAL A 11 70.98 7.39 -46.06
CA VAL A 11 69.82 8.26 -46.06
C VAL A 11 68.75 7.64 -46.95
N LEU A 12 67.61 7.32 -46.42
CA LEU A 12 66.39 7.02 -47.16
C LEU A 12 65.28 7.86 -46.64
N VAL A 13 64.83 8.81 -47.42
CA VAL A 13 63.63 9.61 -47.29
C VAL A 13 62.42 8.66 -47.32
N ALA A 14 61.71 8.56 -46.25
CA ALA A 14 60.43 7.87 -46.23
C ALA A 14 59.34 8.86 -45.86
N CYS A 15 58.40 8.99 -46.75
CA CYS A 15 57.20 9.81 -46.69
C CYS A 15 56.41 9.53 -45.41
N ALA A 16 56.17 10.56 -44.62
CA ALA A 16 55.23 10.54 -43.50
C ALA A 16 53.80 10.52 -44.06
N LEU A 17 53.19 9.35 -44.12
CA LEU A 17 51.72 9.20 -44.16
C LEU A 17 51.19 9.34 -42.74
N GLY A 18 50.73 10.54 -42.43
CA GLY A 18 50.00 10.82 -41.23
C GLY A 18 48.66 10.07 -41.23
N ALA A 19 48.60 8.95 -40.50
CA ALA A 19 47.32 8.39 -40.07
C ALA A 19 46.72 9.31 -39.02
N ALA A 20 45.86 10.21 -39.45
CA ALA A 20 44.96 10.91 -38.56
C ALA A 20 44.01 9.87 -37.97
N ALA A 21 44.33 9.39 -36.77
CA ALA A 21 43.38 8.71 -35.91
C ALA A 21 42.31 9.74 -35.54
N CYS A 22 41.23 9.75 -36.31
CA CYS A 22 39.98 10.36 -35.88
C CYS A 22 39.52 9.58 -34.64
N GLY A 23 39.99 9.98 -33.46
CA GLY A 23 39.31 9.74 -32.22
C GLY A 23 37.96 10.44 -32.34
N SER A 24 36.93 9.68 -32.75
CA SER A 24 35.57 10.14 -32.59
C SER A 24 35.39 10.55 -31.11
N PRO A 25 35.00 11.78 -30.81
CA PRO A 25 34.56 12.09 -29.48
C PRO A 25 33.43 11.10 -29.18
N THR A 26 33.61 10.24 -28.19
CA THR A 26 32.50 9.60 -27.51
C THR A 26 31.65 10.72 -26.93
N THR A 27 30.82 11.33 -27.79
CA THR A 27 29.64 12.01 -27.33
C THR A 27 28.92 10.97 -26.47
N LYS A 28 28.94 11.16 -25.16
CA LYS A 28 27.83 10.67 -24.35
C LYS A 28 26.60 11.15 -25.10
N SER A 29 25.97 10.27 -25.84
CA SER A 29 24.64 10.50 -26.35
C SER A 29 23.80 10.67 -25.08
N ASP A 30 23.55 11.90 -24.71
CA ASP A 30 22.42 12.17 -23.85
C ASP A 30 21.27 11.41 -24.50
N ASP A 31 20.75 10.41 -23.82
CA ASP A 31 19.68 9.53 -24.31
C ASP A 31 18.35 10.31 -24.35
N THR A 32 18.39 11.51 -24.96
CA THR A 32 17.23 12.34 -25.26
C THR A 32 16.26 11.61 -26.20
N SER A 33 16.72 10.56 -26.86
CA SER A 33 15.88 9.67 -27.66
C SER A 33 14.85 8.90 -26.81
N ALA A 34 15.13 8.68 -25.52
CA ALA A 34 14.22 8.01 -24.60
C ALA A 34 13.16 8.95 -23.98
N VAL A 35 13.29 10.27 -24.15
CA VAL A 35 12.34 11.26 -23.63
C VAL A 35 11.18 11.41 -24.60
N GLY A 36 9.95 11.33 -24.07
CA GLY A 36 8.71 11.49 -24.80
C GLY A 36 7.77 10.30 -24.71
N GLY A 37 6.55 10.51 -25.18
CA GLY A 37 5.50 9.51 -25.20
C GLY A 37 4.49 9.68 -24.06
N SER A 38 3.42 8.91 -24.17
CA SER A 38 2.29 8.95 -23.24
C SER A 38 1.96 7.55 -22.73
N ILE A 39 1.73 7.43 -21.42
CA ILE A 39 1.18 6.21 -20.83
C ILE A 39 -0.30 6.43 -20.48
N VAL A 40 -1.13 5.44 -20.76
CA VAL A 40 -2.54 5.41 -20.37
C VAL A 40 -2.73 4.35 -19.30
N ILE A 41 -3.19 4.75 -18.13
CA ILE A 41 -3.37 3.91 -16.95
C ILE A 41 -4.87 3.83 -16.65
N ALA A 42 -5.40 2.63 -16.43
CA ALA A 42 -6.77 2.46 -15.97
C ALA A 42 -6.91 2.95 -14.53
N ALA A 43 -7.81 3.90 -14.29
CA ALA A 43 -8.28 4.26 -12.95
C ALA A 43 -9.65 3.61 -12.72
N GLN A 44 -9.81 2.93 -11.58
CA GLN A 44 -11.06 2.21 -11.29
C GLN A 44 -12.20 3.14 -10.92
N ASN A 45 -11.86 4.29 -10.32
CA ASN A 45 -12.82 5.27 -9.85
C ASN A 45 -12.48 6.68 -10.32
N GLU A 46 -13.51 7.51 -10.45
CA GLU A 46 -13.34 8.95 -10.61
C GLU A 46 -12.84 9.54 -9.28
N PRO A 47 -11.68 10.22 -9.25
CA PRO A 47 -11.23 10.94 -8.07
C PRO A 47 -12.21 12.03 -7.66
N ARG A 48 -12.46 12.18 -6.37
CA ARG A 48 -13.25 13.30 -5.84
C ARG A 48 -12.40 14.57 -5.72
N THR A 49 -11.15 14.39 -5.34
CA THR A 49 -10.18 15.46 -5.08
C THR A 49 -8.77 14.94 -5.26
N LEU A 50 -7.83 15.83 -5.57
CA LEU A 50 -6.40 15.53 -5.55
C LEU A 50 -5.67 16.29 -4.42
N LEU A 51 -6.40 16.85 -3.46
CA LEU A 51 -5.81 17.54 -2.30
C LEU A 51 -5.38 16.50 -1.25
N PRO A 52 -4.06 16.30 -1.01
CA PRO A 52 -3.54 15.17 -0.24
C PRO A 52 -4.12 14.95 1.15
N PRO A 53 -4.34 15.97 2.01
CA PRO A 53 -4.85 15.74 3.37
C PRO A 53 -6.25 15.11 3.45
N VAL A 54 -7.04 15.19 2.37
CA VAL A 54 -8.44 14.72 2.35
C VAL A 54 -8.70 13.59 1.36
N ILE A 55 -7.67 13.05 0.69
CA ILE A 55 -7.82 11.87 -0.15
C ILE A 55 -8.12 10.62 0.68
N THR A 56 -8.97 9.73 0.12
CA THR A 56 -9.37 8.48 0.77
C THR A 56 -9.30 7.27 -0.15
N GLN A 57 -9.21 7.50 -1.48
CA GLN A 57 -9.18 6.46 -2.50
C GLN A 57 -7.76 6.26 -3.03
N ILE A 58 -7.45 5.04 -3.46
CA ILE A 58 -6.13 4.72 -4.01
C ILE A 58 -5.86 5.44 -5.33
N ASP A 59 -6.86 5.59 -6.20
CA ASP A 59 -6.72 6.33 -7.45
C ASP A 59 -6.37 7.81 -7.20
N GLU A 60 -7.00 8.43 -6.18
CA GLU A 60 -6.67 9.80 -5.74
C GLU A 60 -5.20 9.90 -5.34
N LYS A 61 -4.71 8.91 -4.56
CA LYS A 61 -3.31 8.88 -4.10
C LYS A 61 -2.33 8.68 -5.26
N ILE A 62 -2.58 7.72 -6.15
CA ILE A 62 -1.70 7.44 -7.30
C ILE A 62 -1.47 8.70 -8.13
N ILE A 63 -2.54 9.48 -8.37
CA ILE A 63 -2.48 10.70 -9.15
C ILE A 63 -1.81 11.84 -8.35
N ALA A 64 -2.18 12.01 -7.09
CA ALA A 64 -1.62 13.05 -6.23
C ALA A 64 -0.11 12.89 -6.01
N ASP A 65 0.39 11.65 -5.88
CA ASP A 65 1.83 11.33 -5.75
C ASP A 65 2.66 11.74 -6.98
N GLN A 66 2.03 12.04 -8.14
CA GLN A 66 2.74 12.56 -9.32
C GLN A 66 2.82 14.08 -9.30
N ILE A 67 1.93 14.74 -8.55
CA ILE A 67 1.77 16.20 -8.50
C ILE A 67 2.45 16.78 -7.26
N PHE A 68 2.37 16.08 -6.13
CA PHE A 68 2.92 16.50 -4.84
C PHE A 68 4.05 15.57 -4.40
N GLU A 69 4.91 16.08 -3.55
CA GLU A 69 6.05 15.34 -3.04
C GLU A 69 6.05 15.28 -1.52
N PRO A 70 6.52 14.16 -0.95
CA PRO A 70 6.91 14.10 0.45
C PRO A 70 8.31 14.68 0.63
N LEU A 71 8.79 14.73 1.88
CA LEU A 71 10.18 15.13 2.15
C LEU A 71 11.19 14.10 1.64
N ALA A 72 10.88 12.81 1.79
CA ALA A 72 11.66 11.73 1.17
C ALA A 72 10.72 10.58 0.75
N TRP A 73 11.05 9.91 -0.35
CA TRP A 73 10.35 8.75 -0.85
C TRP A 73 10.91 7.46 -0.25
N LEU A 74 10.05 6.52 0.07
CA LEU A 74 10.49 5.15 0.38
C LEU A 74 11.12 4.54 -0.88
N GLY A 75 12.27 3.88 -0.72
CA GLY A 75 12.99 3.26 -1.81
C GLY A 75 12.41 1.93 -2.26
N ASP A 76 13.08 1.30 -3.21
CA ASP A 76 12.57 0.13 -3.94
C ASP A 76 12.50 -1.13 -3.07
N GLU A 77 13.39 -1.24 -2.08
CA GLU A 77 13.43 -2.36 -1.15
C GLU A 77 12.36 -2.26 -0.06
N GLY A 78 11.78 -1.06 0.16
CA GLY A 78 10.74 -0.81 1.15
C GLY A 78 11.21 -0.94 2.61
N HIS A 79 12.51 -0.81 2.85
CA HIS A 79 13.08 -0.85 4.20
C HIS A 79 12.86 0.47 4.94
N LEU A 80 11.92 0.49 5.87
CA LEU A 80 11.53 1.71 6.63
C LEU A 80 12.65 2.30 7.49
N ASP A 81 13.75 1.62 7.70
CA ASP A 81 14.87 2.07 8.54
C ASP A 81 16.02 2.73 7.77
N ARG A 82 16.11 2.53 6.44
CA ARG A 82 17.29 2.96 5.68
C ARG A 82 17.09 3.25 4.19
N ASP A 83 16.01 2.76 3.60
CA ASP A 83 15.80 2.81 2.15
C ASP A 83 14.95 4.04 1.78
N TYR A 84 15.58 5.22 1.75
CA TYR A 84 14.93 6.47 1.38
C TYR A 84 15.68 7.22 0.29
N ARG A 85 14.91 7.81 -0.62
CA ARG A 85 15.41 8.69 -1.66
C ARG A 85 14.93 10.11 -1.41
N PRO A 86 15.75 11.13 -1.73
CA PRO A 86 15.34 12.53 -1.66
C PRO A 86 14.01 12.79 -2.38
N GLY A 87 13.14 13.57 -1.72
CA GLY A 87 11.96 14.20 -2.27
C GLY A 87 12.15 15.71 -2.24
N LEU A 88 11.33 16.44 -1.47
CA LEU A 88 11.54 17.87 -1.23
C LEU A 88 12.79 18.16 -0.39
N ALA A 89 13.24 17.21 0.44
CA ALA A 89 14.47 17.34 1.21
C ALA A 89 15.62 16.64 0.49
N ASP A 90 16.76 17.34 0.33
CA ASP A 90 18.00 16.78 -0.20
C ASP A 90 18.74 15.95 0.83
N SER A 91 18.59 16.30 2.11
CA SER A 91 19.27 15.64 3.22
C SER A 91 18.51 15.80 4.53
N TRP A 92 18.90 14.97 5.50
CA TRP A 92 18.33 14.99 6.84
C TRP A 92 19.33 14.55 7.88
N SER A 93 19.11 14.96 9.13
CA SER A 93 19.93 14.58 10.26
C SER A 93 19.08 14.43 11.53
N TRP A 94 19.61 13.66 12.47
CA TRP A 94 18.98 13.44 13.77
C TRP A 94 19.59 14.37 14.83
N GLU A 95 18.74 14.94 15.67
CA GLU A 95 19.12 15.75 16.83
C GLU A 95 18.44 15.25 18.10
N ARG A 96 18.91 15.74 19.27
CA ARG A 96 18.31 15.49 20.58
C ARG A 96 18.11 14.00 20.88
N ASP A 97 19.15 13.20 20.76
CA ASP A 97 19.07 11.75 20.96
C ASP A 97 17.95 11.09 20.14
N SER A 98 17.85 11.52 18.88
CA SER A 98 16.86 11.04 17.90
C SER A 98 15.40 11.33 18.28
N THR A 99 15.12 12.35 19.07
CA THR A 99 13.77 12.89 19.26
C THR A 99 13.49 14.12 18.40
N ALA A 100 14.40 14.46 17.49
CA ALA A 100 14.18 15.43 16.43
C ALA A 100 14.81 14.97 15.12
N ILE A 101 14.11 15.19 14.00
CA ILE A 101 14.63 15.03 12.65
C ILE A 101 14.65 16.40 11.98
N VAL A 102 15.81 16.78 11.49
CA VAL A 102 16.02 17.99 10.71
C VAL A 102 16.05 17.64 9.24
N PHE A 103 15.17 18.23 8.45
CA PHE A 103 15.14 18.10 7.00
C PHE A 103 15.63 19.38 6.35
N HIS A 104 16.60 19.26 5.45
CA HIS A 104 17.10 20.36 4.62
C HIS A 104 16.44 20.28 3.25
N LEU A 105 15.52 21.19 2.97
CA LEU A 105 14.81 21.26 1.71
C LEU A 105 15.76 21.69 0.58
N ASN A 106 15.51 21.18 -0.62
CA ASN A 106 16.24 21.62 -1.80
C ASN A 106 15.98 23.12 -2.03
N PRO A 107 17.02 23.98 -2.06
CA PRO A 107 16.85 25.42 -2.20
C PRO A 107 16.29 25.84 -3.58
N ASN A 108 16.35 24.94 -4.55
CA ASN A 108 15.78 25.14 -5.88
C ASN A 108 14.34 24.62 -6.01
N ALA A 109 13.80 23.96 -4.97
CA ALA A 109 12.43 23.46 -5.00
C ALA A 109 11.43 24.60 -5.20
N ARG A 110 10.51 24.40 -6.15
CA ARG A 110 9.47 25.38 -6.53
C ARG A 110 8.14 24.68 -6.67
N TRP A 111 7.11 25.37 -6.30
CA TRP A 111 5.76 25.05 -6.72
C TRP A 111 5.60 25.29 -8.22
N GLN A 112 4.65 24.64 -8.86
CA GLN A 112 4.40 24.74 -10.30
C GLN A 112 3.94 26.14 -10.76
N ASP A 113 3.61 27.03 -9.82
CA ASP A 113 3.38 28.46 -10.06
C ASP A 113 4.66 29.32 -9.95
N GLY A 114 5.81 28.70 -9.70
CA GLY A 114 7.11 29.35 -9.56
C GLY A 114 7.47 29.80 -8.14
N THR A 115 6.54 29.75 -7.19
CA THR A 115 6.78 30.13 -5.80
C THR A 115 7.77 29.16 -5.14
N PRO A 116 8.78 29.62 -4.35
CA PRO A 116 9.69 28.73 -3.66
C PRO A 116 8.97 27.85 -2.63
N VAL A 117 9.31 26.55 -2.57
CA VAL A 117 8.89 25.68 -1.47
C VAL A 117 9.68 26.06 -0.21
N ARG A 118 9.00 26.17 0.91
CA ARG A 118 9.56 26.62 2.19
C ARG A 118 9.28 25.64 3.32
N ALA A 119 10.09 25.70 4.36
CA ALA A 119 9.87 24.95 5.60
C ALA A 119 8.54 25.31 6.28
N SER A 120 8.00 26.53 6.02
CA SER A 120 6.66 26.90 6.47
C SER A 120 5.56 26.06 5.82
N ASP A 121 5.73 25.64 4.55
CA ASP A 121 4.78 24.74 3.88
C ASP A 121 4.73 23.37 4.56
N VAL A 122 5.90 22.88 5.03
CA VAL A 122 5.98 21.61 5.78
C VAL A 122 5.22 21.72 7.10
N ARG A 123 5.45 22.79 7.86
CA ARG A 123 4.75 23.06 9.13
C ARG A 123 3.24 23.20 8.90
N PHE A 124 2.85 23.97 7.89
CA PHE A 124 1.45 24.17 7.51
C PHE A 124 0.78 22.84 7.15
N THR A 125 1.44 22.03 6.33
CA THR A 125 0.96 20.70 5.92
C THR A 125 0.72 19.81 7.13
N PHE A 126 1.68 19.71 8.05
CA PHE A 126 1.52 18.95 9.29
C PHE A 126 0.29 19.41 10.07
N GLY A 127 0.08 20.72 10.17
CA GLY A 127 -1.12 21.31 10.80
C GLY A 127 -2.42 20.85 10.13
N LEU A 128 -2.46 20.74 8.79
CA LEU A 128 -3.63 20.21 8.06
C LEU A 128 -3.89 18.72 8.39
N TYR A 129 -2.85 17.89 8.34
CA TYR A 129 -2.98 16.45 8.56
C TYR A 129 -3.37 16.09 10.01
N THR A 130 -3.04 16.95 10.97
CA THR A 130 -3.37 16.75 12.39
C THR A 130 -4.66 17.43 12.82
N ASP A 131 -5.26 18.29 11.98
CA ASP A 131 -6.50 18.97 12.26
C ASP A 131 -7.69 17.99 12.24
N SER A 132 -8.50 18.01 13.29
CA SER A 132 -9.68 17.13 13.42
C SER A 132 -10.80 17.49 12.44
N ILE A 133 -10.88 18.75 12.00
CA ILE A 133 -11.90 19.22 11.07
C ILE A 133 -11.57 18.75 9.65
N VAL A 134 -10.28 18.74 9.27
CA VAL A 134 -9.81 18.21 7.99
C VAL A 134 -10.08 16.72 7.89
N GLY A 135 -9.95 15.98 9.00
CA GLY A 135 -10.36 14.59 9.10
C GLY A 135 -9.47 13.62 8.31
N PHE A 136 -8.15 13.85 8.30
CA PHE A 136 -7.22 12.88 7.72
C PHE A 136 -7.42 11.50 8.36
N LYS A 137 -7.68 10.49 7.52
CA LYS A 137 -8.10 9.15 7.98
C LYS A 137 -7.07 8.46 8.90
N ASP A 138 -5.77 8.69 8.65
CA ASP A 138 -4.68 8.08 9.41
C ASP A 138 -4.05 9.04 10.44
N ARG A 139 -4.80 10.04 10.90
CA ARG A 139 -4.33 11.06 11.85
C ARG A 139 -3.69 10.48 13.12
N SER A 140 -4.19 9.36 13.59
CA SER A 140 -3.65 8.68 14.78
C SER A 140 -2.20 8.24 14.63
N SER A 141 -1.72 7.95 13.42
CA SER A 141 -0.33 7.58 13.15
C SER A 141 0.63 8.74 13.39
N LEU A 142 0.15 9.99 13.28
CA LEU A 142 0.93 11.21 13.52
C LEU A 142 0.97 11.62 15.01
N ALA A 143 0.25 10.93 15.88
CA ALA A 143 0.10 11.31 17.29
C ALA A 143 1.41 11.31 18.11
N ARG A 144 2.47 10.67 17.58
CA ARG A 144 3.81 10.65 18.20
C ARG A 144 4.69 11.82 17.79
N ILE A 145 4.32 12.54 16.73
CA ILE A 145 4.97 13.80 16.33
C ILE A 145 4.36 14.89 17.22
N ASP A 146 5.20 15.54 18.00
CA ASP A 146 4.79 16.60 18.92
C ASP A 146 4.49 17.89 18.16
N SER A 147 5.42 18.29 17.30
CA SER A 147 5.29 19.50 16.50
C SER A 147 6.22 19.48 15.28
N VAL A 148 5.94 20.38 14.34
CA VAL A 148 6.82 20.69 13.21
C VAL A 148 7.12 22.17 13.22
N THR A 149 8.40 22.54 13.14
CA THR A 149 8.84 23.94 13.13
C THR A 149 9.69 24.24 11.89
N ALA A 150 9.58 25.47 11.39
CA ALA A 150 10.50 26.02 10.41
C ALA A 150 11.61 26.73 11.17
N ARG A 151 12.85 26.21 11.11
CA ARG A 151 14.03 26.83 11.72
C ARG A 151 14.49 28.03 10.90
N ASP A 152 14.41 27.90 9.59
CA ASP A 152 14.61 28.94 8.59
C ASP A 152 13.75 28.64 7.34
N SER A 153 14.01 29.29 6.21
CA SER A 153 13.21 29.14 4.99
C SER A 153 13.29 27.74 4.36
N VAL A 154 14.37 26.98 4.58
CA VAL A 154 14.64 25.68 3.94
C VAL A 154 14.91 24.57 4.96
N THR A 155 14.81 24.84 6.26
CA THR A 155 15.08 23.86 7.32
C THR A 155 13.82 23.60 8.13
N ALA A 156 13.21 22.43 7.95
CA ALA A 156 12.07 21.95 8.72
C ALA A 156 12.52 20.95 9.80
N VAL A 157 11.96 21.06 10.99
CA VAL A 157 12.31 20.16 12.11
C VAL A 157 11.04 19.51 12.65
N PHE A 158 11.06 18.19 12.66
CA PHE A 158 10.03 17.36 13.30
C PHE A 158 10.47 17.01 14.72
N TRP A 159 9.63 17.31 15.69
CA TRP A 159 9.86 17.04 17.10
C TRP A 159 8.98 15.88 17.52
N PHE A 160 9.55 14.91 18.25
CA PHE A 160 8.87 13.69 18.67
C PHE A 160 8.82 13.59 20.18
N ARG A 161 7.74 13.02 20.70
CA ARG A 161 7.57 12.76 22.13
C ARG A 161 8.53 11.71 22.66
N ASN A 162 8.85 10.74 21.84
CA ASN A 162 9.76 9.63 22.13
C ASN A 162 10.23 8.99 20.83
N ARG A 163 11.28 8.19 20.92
CA ARG A 163 11.78 7.38 19.78
C ARG A 163 10.84 6.20 19.50
N TYR A 164 10.73 5.82 18.23
CA TYR A 164 10.02 4.62 17.77
C TYR A 164 10.49 4.21 16.37
N PRO A 165 10.26 2.93 15.96
CA PRO A 165 10.88 2.38 14.75
C PRO A 165 10.49 3.08 13.44
N GLU A 166 9.25 3.54 13.32
CA GLU A 166 8.72 4.14 12.08
C GLU A 166 8.82 5.68 12.05
N GLN A 167 9.54 6.26 12.98
CA GLN A 167 9.66 7.71 13.18
C GLN A 167 10.05 8.48 11.92
N PHE A 168 11.03 7.96 11.17
CA PHE A 168 11.46 8.57 9.93
C PHE A 168 10.39 8.45 8.83
N TYR A 169 9.77 7.29 8.69
CA TYR A 169 8.69 7.07 7.72
C TYR A 169 7.52 8.04 7.93
N ASP A 170 7.08 8.21 9.18
CA ASP A 170 5.97 9.11 9.51
C ASP A 170 6.28 10.58 9.18
N ALA A 171 7.51 11.02 9.40
CA ALA A 171 7.92 12.40 9.10
C ALA A 171 8.20 12.62 7.61
N ALA A 172 8.90 11.66 6.97
CA ALA A 172 9.47 11.87 5.66
C ALA A 172 8.53 11.54 4.50
N THR A 173 7.70 10.47 4.64
CA THR A 173 6.99 9.87 3.51
C THR A 173 5.48 10.01 3.60
N ARG A 174 4.93 10.05 4.82
CA ARG A 174 3.47 10.04 5.03
C ARG A 174 2.78 11.32 4.58
N LEU A 175 3.47 12.44 4.63
CA LEU A 175 2.94 13.77 4.33
C LEU A 175 3.34 14.20 2.91
N LEU A 176 2.40 14.28 2.01
CA LEU A 176 2.57 15.02 0.76
C LEU A 176 2.45 16.51 1.05
N ILE A 177 3.51 17.26 0.80
CA ILE A 177 3.58 18.68 1.17
C ILE A 177 2.71 19.50 0.23
N VAL A 178 1.98 20.46 0.79
CA VAL A 178 1.03 21.33 0.06
C VAL A 178 1.37 22.81 0.25
N PRO A 179 1.04 23.68 -0.74
CA PRO A 179 1.41 25.10 -0.73
C PRO A 179 0.61 25.91 0.30
N GLU A 180 1.29 26.41 1.34
CA GLU A 180 0.70 27.29 2.36
C GLU A 180 0.09 28.54 1.74
N HIS A 181 0.77 29.19 0.77
CA HIS A 181 0.35 30.45 0.17
C HIS A 181 -0.99 30.36 -0.58
N LEU A 182 -1.38 29.16 -1.05
CA LEU A 182 -2.66 28.93 -1.72
C LEU A 182 -3.76 28.44 -0.76
N LEU A 183 -3.39 27.68 0.27
CA LEU A 183 -4.35 26.96 1.11
C LEU A 183 -4.56 27.57 2.50
N ALA A 184 -3.72 28.53 2.93
CA ALA A 184 -3.81 29.08 4.28
C ALA A 184 -5.16 29.77 4.57
N ARG A 185 -5.81 30.32 3.55
CA ARG A 185 -7.10 31.03 3.67
C ARG A 185 -8.32 30.14 3.42
N GLU A 186 -8.12 28.91 2.96
CA GLU A 186 -9.21 27.94 2.71
C GLU A 186 -9.80 27.46 4.04
N PRO A 187 -11.13 27.47 4.21
CA PRO A 187 -11.74 26.93 5.43
C PRO A 187 -11.49 25.42 5.56
N ARG A 188 -11.05 24.96 6.72
CA ARG A 188 -10.73 23.54 6.98
C ARG A 188 -11.88 22.59 6.66
N ALA A 189 -13.10 22.98 6.99
CA ALA A 189 -14.31 22.17 6.81
C ALA A 189 -14.69 21.94 5.33
N THR A 190 -14.19 22.75 4.40
CA THR A 190 -14.53 22.69 2.97
C THR A 190 -13.38 22.18 2.08
N LEU A 191 -12.26 21.78 2.65
CA LEU A 191 -11.09 21.34 1.88
C LEU A 191 -11.41 20.18 0.92
N LEU A 192 -12.27 19.25 1.31
CA LEU A 192 -12.67 18.15 0.43
C LEU A 192 -13.32 18.61 -0.89
N THR A 193 -14.02 19.75 -0.84
CA THR A 193 -14.72 20.35 -1.99
C THR A 193 -14.03 21.59 -2.54
N SER A 194 -12.84 21.92 -2.06
CA SER A 194 -12.05 23.06 -2.53
C SER A 194 -11.74 22.93 -4.02
N ALA A 195 -11.80 24.07 -4.73
CA ALA A 195 -11.40 24.15 -6.13
C ALA A 195 -9.95 23.74 -6.34
N PHE A 196 -9.09 23.93 -5.34
CA PHE A 196 -7.69 23.49 -5.38
C PHE A 196 -7.57 21.98 -5.62
N GLY A 197 -8.46 21.16 -5.03
CA GLY A 197 -8.46 19.71 -5.26
C GLY A 197 -8.77 19.28 -6.69
N ARG A 198 -9.37 20.18 -7.49
CA ARG A 198 -9.65 19.96 -8.91
C ARG A 198 -8.63 20.64 -9.85
N GLN A 199 -7.87 21.59 -9.35
CA GLN A 199 -6.81 22.29 -10.06
C GLN A 199 -5.58 22.44 -9.14
N PRO A 200 -4.96 21.34 -8.75
CA PRO A 200 -3.86 21.35 -7.81
C PRO A 200 -2.60 21.99 -8.41
N ILE A 201 -1.88 22.71 -7.57
CA ILE A 201 -0.53 23.21 -7.80
C ILE A 201 0.39 22.47 -6.86
N GLY A 202 1.26 21.62 -7.38
CA GLY A 202 2.21 20.84 -6.61
C GLY A 202 3.67 21.24 -6.87
N SER A 203 4.59 20.40 -6.40
CA SER A 203 6.04 20.53 -6.62
C SER A 203 6.59 19.39 -7.49
N GLY A 204 5.77 18.38 -7.77
CA GLY A 204 6.15 17.15 -8.46
C GLY A 204 6.51 17.37 -9.93
N ARG A 205 7.05 16.31 -10.54
CA ARG A 205 7.54 16.33 -11.93
C ARG A 205 6.42 16.33 -12.98
N PHE A 206 5.17 16.04 -12.58
CA PHE A 206 3.98 16.19 -13.41
C PHE A 206 3.05 17.23 -12.82
N ARG A 207 2.35 17.94 -13.69
CA ARG A 207 1.29 18.89 -13.33
C ARG A 207 -0.03 18.49 -13.98
N LEU A 208 -1.14 18.91 -13.40
CA LEU A 208 -2.45 18.69 -14.01
C LEU A 208 -2.52 19.40 -15.37
N GLY A 209 -2.79 18.65 -16.43
CA GLY A 209 -3.04 19.17 -17.76
C GLY A 209 -4.54 19.38 -18.00
N LYS A 210 -5.31 18.29 -17.91
CA LYS A 210 -6.75 18.33 -18.13
C LYS A 210 -7.47 17.31 -17.27
N TRP A 211 -8.58 17.70 -16.70
CA TRP A 211 -9.51 16.77 -16.04
C TRP A 211 -10.84 16.78 -16.77
N THR A 212 -11.20 15.66 -17.39
CA THR A 212 -12.48 15.45 -18.05
C THR A 212 -13.32 14.53 -17.18
N PRO A 213 -14.35 15.03 -16.49
CA PRO A 213 -15.15 14.22 -15.57
C PRO A 213 -15.67 12.93 -16.19
N ASN A 214 -15.64 11.84 -15.44
CA ASN A 214 -16.03 10.49 -15.84
C ASN A 214 -15.30 9.92 -17.07
N ALA A 215 -14.22 10.55 -17.51
CA ALA A 215 -13.47 10.09 -18.68
C ALA A 215 -11.97 9.94 -18.37
N SER A 216 -11.28 11.04 -18.00
CA SER A 216 -9.83 10.96 -17.79
C SER A 216 -9.28 12.15 -17.01
N ILE A 217 -8.15 11.88 -16.33
CA ILE A 217 -7.27 12.87 -15.74
C ILE A 217 -5.93 12.80 -16.48
N GLU A 218 -5.55 13.89 -17.12
CA GLU A 218 -4.30 14.00 -17.86
C GLU A 218 -3.30 14.81 -17.05
N LEU A 219 -2.15 14.21 -16.79
CA LEU A 219 -0.99 14.90 -16.26
C LEU A 219 0.01 15.14 -17.37
N VAL A 220 0.64 16.31 -17.38
CA VAL A 220 1.68 16.69 -18.34
C VAL A 220 3.00 16.91 -17.63
N ALA A 221 4.09 16.61 -18.34
CA ALA A 221 5.44 16.83 -17.85
C ALA A 221 5.65 18.30 -17.43
N ASP A 222 6.13 18.52 -16.22
CA ASP A 222 6.64 19.82 -15.82
C ASP A 222 8.10 19.96 -16.28
N THR A 223 8.31 20.70 -17.35
CA THR A 223 9.65 20.91 -17.92
C THR A 223 10.51 21.86 -17.10
N ALA A 224 9.90 22.59 -16.16
CA ALA A 224 10.58 23.49 -15.24
C ALA A 224 10.85 22.87 -13.86
N SER A 225 10.50 21.60 -13.67
CA SER A 225 10.73 20.90 -12.40
C SER A 225 12.20 20.95 -12.00
N TYR A 226 12.47 21.25 -10.74
CA TYR A 226 13.82 21.30 -10.18
C TYR A 226 14.50 19.91 -10.15
N HIS A 227 13.75 18.82 -10.23
CA HIS A 227 14.26 17.46 -10.42
C HIS A 227 14.59 17.15 -11.89
N GLY A 228 14.40 18.10 -12.78
CA GLY A 228 14.48 17.91 -14.23
C GLY A 228 13.22 17.30 -14.82
N ARG A 229 13.12 17.41 -16.15
CA ARG A 229 11.98 16.94 -16.92
C ARG A 229 11.75 15.43 -16.75
N PRO A 230 10.51 14.95 -16.53
CA PRO A 230 10.19 13.54 -16.59
C PRO A 230 10.44 12.96 -18.00
N LYS A 231 10.69 11.65 -18.08
CA LYS A 231 10.91 10.98 -19.37
C LYS A 231 9.64 10.89 -20.21
N LEU A 232 8.47 10.72 -19.58
CA LEU A 232 7.18 10.74 -20.26
C LEU A 232 6.70 12.19 -20.44
N ASP A 233 6.02 12.47 -21.57
CA ASP A 233 5.35 13.75 -21.80
C ASP A 233 4.03 13.84 -21.05
N ARG A 234 3.31 12.73 -20.99
CA ARG A 234 1.98 12.66 -20.40
C ARG A 234 1.73 11.34 -19.68
N VAL A 235 0.94 11.43 -18.63
CA VAL A 235 0.30 10.30 -17.95
C VAL A 235 -1.19 10.53 -17.98
N VAL A 236 -1.95 9.63 -18.58
CA VAL A 236 -3.41 9.72 -18.68
C VAL A 236 -4.02 8.63 -17.81
N PHE A 237 -4.78 9.04 -16.81
CA PHE A 237 -5.58 8.12 -16.00
C PHE A 237 -6.98 8.04 -16.61
N ALA A 238 -7.27 6.94 -17.30
CA ALA A 238 -8.53 6.70 -17.97
C ALA A 238 -9.53 6.06 -16.99
N VAL A 239 -10.60 6.77 -16.65
CA VAL A 239 -11.64 6.25 -15.77
C VAL A 239 -12.31 5.04 -16.43
N THR A 240 -12.19 3.89 -15.79
CA THR A 240 -12.62 2.59 -16.33
C THR A 240 -13.48 1.88 -15.29
N THR A 241 -14.72 2.34 -15.15
CA THR A 241 -15.68 1.75 -14.21
C THR A 241 -16.20 0.40 -14.69
N ASP A 242 -16.30 0.19 -16.01
CA ASP A 242 -16.63 -1.09 -16.60
C ASP A 242 -15.38 -1.98 -16.74
N GLN A 243 -15.19 -2.85 -15.78
CA GLN A 243 -14.08 -3.80 -15.76
C GLN A 243 -14.18 -4.88 -16.86
N THR A 244 -15.35 -5.09 -17.47
CA THR A 244 -15.53 -6.10 -18.55
C THR A 244 -14.88 -5.64 -19.84
N ALA A 245 -14.76 -4.35 -20.10
CA ALA A 245 -14.09 -3.77 -21.27
C ALA A 245 -12.55 -3.76 -21.14
N LEU A 246 -12.01 -3.88 -19.92
CA LEU A 246 -10.59 -3.72 -19.63
C LEU A 246 -9.69 -4.69 -20.42
N PRO A 247 -10.04 -6.01 -20.59
CA PRO A 247 -9.23 -6.93 -21.40
C PRO A 247 -9.03 -6.45 -22.83
N THR A 248 -10.09 -6.02 -23.49
CA THR A 248 -10.04 -5.50 -24.86
C THR A 248 -9.20 -4.24 -24.94
N ARG A 249 -9.39 -3.29 -24.04
CA ARG A 249 -8.66 -2.02 -24.00
C ARG A 249 -7.15 -2.21 -23.76
N LEU A 250 -6.76 -3.21 -22.96
CA LEU A 250 -5.36 -3.60 -22.76
C LEU A 250 -4.77 -4.26 -24.02
N THR A 251 -5.46 -5.23 -24.62
CA THR A 251 -4.94 -5.97 -25.78
C THR A 251 -4.88 -5.12 -27.05
N THR A 252 -5.78 -4.15 -27.21
CA THR A 252 -5.73 -3.17 -28.32
C THR A 252 -4.72 -2.05 -28.11
N GLY A 253 -4.11 -1.97 -26.92
CA GLY A 253 -3.18 -0.91 -26.57
C GLY A 253 -3.86 0.44 -26.33
N GLU A 254 -5.18 0.49 -26.13
CA GLU A 254 -5.88 1.71 -25.68
C GLU A 254 -5.45 2.10 -24.26
N ILE A 255 -5.27 1.10 -23.39
CA ILE A 255 -4.70 1.22 -22.05
C ILE A 255 -3.34 0.51 -22.04
N ASP A 256 -2.36 1.11 -21.40
CA ASP A 256 -1.01 0.55 -21.26
C ASP A 256 -0.79 -0.20 -19.97
N LEU A 257 -1.52 0.18 -18.91
CA LEU A 257 -1.36 -0.39 -17.58
C LEU A 257 -2.71 -0.45 -16.85
N ALA A 258 -2.97 -1.59 -16.23
CA ALA A 258 -4.12 -1.76 -15.34
C ALA A 258 -3.78 -2.70 -14.19
N GLU A 259 -4.37 -2.43 -13.04
CA GLU A 259 -4.49 -3.40 -11.95
C GLU A 259 -5.68 -4.32 -12.22
N VAL A 260 -5.48 -5.62 -12.02
CA VAL A 260 -6.47 -6.66 -12.28
C VAL A 260 -6.83 -7.36 -10.99
N SER A 261 -8.12 -7.36 -10.67
CA SER A 261 -8.63 -7.88 -9.41
C SER A 261 -9.30 -9.26 -9.52
N THR A 262 -9.61 -9.74 -10.74
CA THR A 262 -10.28 -11.02 -10.92
C THR A 262 -9.37 -12.09 -11.53
N PRO A 263 -9.39 -13.32 -10.98
CA PRO A 263 -8.58 -14.43 -11.50
C PRO A 263 -8.86 -14.77 -12.97
N ALA A 264 -10.13 -14.66 -13.38
CA ALA A 264 -10.53 -14.93 -14.78
C ALA A 264 -9.84 -13.97 -15.75
N MET A 265 -9.89 -12.67 -15.45
CA MET A 265 -9.24 -11.63 -16.26
C MET A 265 -7.72 -11.82 -16.27
N PHE A 266 -7.11 -12.08 -15.10
CA PHE A 266 -5.67 -12.30 -15.00
C PHE A 266 -5.23 -13.50 -15.85
N ARG A 267 -5.92 -14.65 -15.78
CA ARG A 267 -5.61 -15.82 -16.61
C ARG A 267 -5.70 -15.54 -18.11
N THR A 268 -6.68 -14.75 -18.53
CA THR A 268 -6.86 -14.38 -19.95
C THR A 268 -5.74 -13.50 -20.47
N LEU A 269 -5.20 -12.62 -19.63
CA LEU A 269 -4.31 -11.54 -20.04
C LEU A 269 -2.82 -11.78 -19.74
N LYS A 270 -2.49 -12.59 -18.73
CA LYS A 270 -1.09 -12.74 -18.26
C LYS A 270 -0.11 -13.30 -19.31
N ASP A 271 -0.63 -14.08 -20.27
CA ASP A 271 0.15 -14.73 -21.32
C ASP A 271 0.02 -14.02 -22.68
N GLN A 272 -0.61 -12.85 -22.72
CA GLN A 272 -0.71 -12.06 -23.96
C GLN A 272 0.67 -11.58 -24.42
N PRO A 273 0.99 -11.69 -25.74
CA PRO A 273 2.35 -11.45 -26.25
C PRO A 273 2.85 -10.03 -25.98
N ASP A 274 1.96 -9.04 -25.96
CA ASP A 274 2.31 -7.63 -25.78
C ASP A 274 2.22 -7.15 -24.32
N LEU A 275 1.78 -8.02 -23.41
CA LEU A 275 1.63 -7.67 -21.99
C LEU A 275 2.70 -8.34 -21.12
N ARG A 276 3.03 -7.69 -20.03
CA ARG A 276 3.79 -8.23 -18.90
C ARG A 276 2.89 -8.23 -17.67
N ALA A 277 2.83 -9.38 -17.02
CA ALA A 277 2.15 -9.54 -15.74
C ALA A 277 3.15 -9.41 -14.59
N ARG A 278 2.81 -8.67 -13.55
CA ARG A 278 3.55 -8.60 -12.29
C ARG A 278 2.58 -8.71 -11.12
N MET A 279 2.96 -9.49 -10.12
CA MET A 279 2.20 -9.62 -8.88
C MET A 279 3.03 -9.11 -7.72
N ASN A 280 2.44 -8.19 -6.96
CA ASN A 280 3.03 -7.61 -5.77
C ASN A 280 2.20 -7.97 -4.54
N PRO A 281 2.80 -8.15 -3.37
CA PRO A 281 2.07 -8.22 -2.11
C PRO A 281 1.25 -6.94 -1.92
N ALA A 282 0.06 -7.07 -1.35
CA ALA A 282 -0.77 -5.92 -0.98
C ALA A 282 -0.88 -5.81 0.55
N TYR A 283 -1.38 -4.66 1.00
CA TYR A 283 -1.63 -4.39 2.42
C TYR A 283 -3.04 -4.78 2.86
N ASP A 284 -3.71 -5.67 2.10
CA ASP A 284 -5.07 -6.10 2.37
C ASP A 284 -5.11 -7.56 2.81
N TYR A 285 -5.81 -7.84 3.91
CA TYR A 285 -6.09 -9.20 4.35
C TYR A 285 -7.53 -9.37 4.79
N SER A 286 -8.01 -10.61 4.76
CA SER A 286 -9.40 -10.94 5.12
C SER A 286 -9.45 -12.15 6.05
N PHE A 287 -10.45 -12.15 6.93
CA PHE A 287 -10.58 -13.12 8.00
C PHE A 287 -12.03 -13.28 8.48
N LEU A 288 -12.31 -14.41 9.13
CA LEU A 288 -13.52 -14.56 9.95
C LEU A 288 -13.18 -14.14 11.38
N LEU A 289 -13.74 -13.04 11.83
CA LEU A 289 -13.52 -12.47 13.16
C LEU A 289 -14.58 -12.98 14.12
N PHE A 290 -14.15 -13.62 15.19
CA PHE A 290 -15.01 -14.03 16.28
C PHE A 290 -15.30 -12.87 17.24
N ASN A 291 -16.53 -12.74 17.70
CA ASN A 291 -16.87 -11.79 18.74
C ASN A 291 -16.71 -12.47 20.12
N ALA A 292 -15.71 -12.08 20.88
CA ALA A 292 -15.46 -12.62 22.22
C ALA A 292 -16.47 -12.17 23.27
N ARG A 293 -17.35 -11.20 22.95
CA ARG A 293 -18.40 -10.68 23.82
C ARG A 293 -19.78 -10.93 23.23
N GLN A 294 -20.81 -10.96 24.08
CA GLN A 294 -22.21 -11.08 23.63
C GLN A 294 -22.61 -9.86 22.80
N PRO A 295 -23.17 -10.05 21.57
CA PRO A 295 -23.52 -8.93 20.68
C PRO A 295 -24.43 -7.88 21.30
N LYS A 296 -25.38 -8.30 22.12
CA LYS A 296 -26.37 -7.41 22.79
C LYS A 296 -26.02 -7.04 24.24
N GLN A 297 -25.04 -7.72 24.82
CA GLN A 297 -24.64 -7.56 26.24
C GLN A 297 -23.11 -7.58 26.31
N ARG A 298 -22.45 -6.56 25.78
CA ARG A 298 -20.98 -6.47 25.64
C ARG A 298 -20.18 -6.67 26.92
N GLN A 299 -20.82 -6.52 28.10
CA GLN A 299 -20.19 -6.81 29.39
C GLN A 299 -20.01 -8.31 29.63
N GLN A 300 -20.77 -9.16 28.93
CA GLN A 300 -20.74 -10.60 29.11
C GLN A 300 -19.86 -11.28 28.07
N PRO A 301 -19.08 -12.31 28.44
CA PRO A 301 -18.36 -13.15 27.50
C PRO A 301 -19.33 -13.82 26.52
N ASN A 302 -18.92 -14.01 25.28
CA ASN A 302 -19.68 -14.81 24.33
C ASN A 302 -19.68 -16.28 24.76
N ALA A 303 -20.85 -16.90 24.80
CA ALA A 303 -21.01 -18.29 25.25
C ALA A 303 -20.21 -19.31 24.43
N LEU A 304 -19.94 -19.00 23.15
CA LEU A 304 -19.14 -19.82 22.23
C LEU A 304 -17.72 -19.27 22.14
N PHE A 305 -17.56 -18.03 21.71
CA PHE A 305 -16.28 -17.49 21.23
C PHE A 305 -15.38 -16.86 22.31
N ALA A 306 -15.78 -16.87 23.57
CA ALA A 306 -14.87 -16.65 24.68
C ALA A 306 -13.89 -17.84 24.84
N ASP A 307 -14.26 -19.05 24.37
CA ASP A 307 -13.46 -20.28 24.43
C ASP A 307 -12.42 -20.32 23.29
N ILE A 308 -11.15 -20.21 23.64
CA ILE A 308 -10.01 -20.29 22.67
C ILE A 308 -9.99 -21.63 21.95
N GLY A 309 -10.26 -22.73 22.68
CA GLY A 309 -10.27 -24.08 22.12
C GLY A 309 -11.31 -24.22 21.00
N LEU A 310 -12.51 -23.66 21.20
CA LEU A 310 -13.55 -23.66 20.17
C LEU A 310 -13.12 -22.86 18.93
N ARG A 311 -12.56 -21.66 19.10
CA ARG A 311 -12.05 -20.86 17.97
C ARG A 311 -10.97 -21.60 17.19
N ARG A 312 -10.05 -22.27 17.89
CA ARG A 312 -9.01 -23.10 17.27
C ARG A 312 -9.60 -24.29 16.50
N ALA A 313 -10.56 -25.01 17.07
CA ALA A 313 -11.22 -26.13 16.41
C ALA A 313 -11.92 -25.70 15.11
N ILE A 314 -12.62 -24.55 15.12
CA ILE A 314 -13.24 -23.97 13.92
C ILE A 314 -12.16 -23.64 12.88
N SER A 315 -11.04 -23.04 13.30
CA SER A 315 -9.92 -22.70 12.40
C SER A 315 -9.30 -23.94 11.76
N MET A 316 -9.13 -25.03 12.50
CA MET A 316 -8.63 -26.32 12.02
C MET A 316 -9.58 -26.98 11.02
N GLY A 317 -10.87 -26.68 11.09
CA GLY A 317 -11.91 -27.26 10.22
C GLY A 317 -11.98 -26.65 8.82
N ILE A 318 -11.26 -25.58 8.53
CA ILE A 318 -11.35 -24.84 7.28
C ILE A 318 -10.07 -24.99 6.45
N ASP A 319 -10.16 -25.65 5.29
CA ASP A 319 -9.06 -25.73 4.32
C ASP A 319 -8.89 -24.39 3.60
N ARG A 320 -8.17 -23.47 4.27
CA ARG A 320 -7.90 -22.14 3.74
C ARG A 320 -7.10 -22.19 2.44
N GLY A 321 -6.17 -23.15 2.32
CA GLY A 321 -5.35 -23.29 1.11
C GLY A 321 -6.20 -23.61 -0.12
N LYS A 322 -7.10 -24.60 -0.02
CA LYS A 322 -8.03 -24.95 -1.08
C LYS A 322 -9.01 -23.80 -1.37
N LEU A 323 -9.55 -23.18 -0.33
CA LEU A 323 -10.49 -22.08 -0.43
C LEU A 323 -9.89 -20.89 -1.19
N VAL A 324 -8.69 -20.44 -0.82
CA VAL A 324 -8.02 -19.30 -1.45
C VAL A 324 -7.65 -19.62 -2.91
N ARG A 325 -7.07 -20.80 -3.16
CA ARG A 325 -6.74 -21.20 -4.54
C ARG A 325 -7.96 -21.26 -5.46
N SER A 326 -9.10 -21.76 -4.96
CA SER A 326 -10.32 -21.89 -5.77
C SER A 326 -10.94 -20.53 -6.14
N GLN A 327 -10.82 -19.52 -5.28
CA GLN A 327 -11.43 -18.21 -5.48
C GLN A 327 -10.49 -17.19 -6.15
N PHE A 328 -9.22 -17.23 -5.83
CA PHE A 328 -8.26 -16.19 -6.23
C PHE A 328 -7.11 -16.71 -7.11
N ASP A 329 -6.97 -18.04 -7.25
CA ASP A 329 -5.82 -18.63 -7.95
C ASP A 329 -4.50 -18.08 -7.32
N SER A 330 -3.72 -17.33 -8.12
CA SER A 330 -2.47 -16.69 -7.70
C SER A 330 -2.64 -15.26 -7.15
N LEU A 331 -3.85 -14.66 -7.25
CA LEU A 331 -4.11 -13.28 -6.81
C LEU A 331 -4.27 -13.12 -5.28
N ALA A 332 -4.20 -14.20 -4.54
CA ALA A 332 -4.15 -14.17 -3.09
C ALA A 332 -3.34 -15.35 -2.55
N VAL A 333 -2.90 -15.21 -1.33
CA VAL A 333 -2.26 -16.27 -0.54
C VAL A 333 -2.96 -16.41 0.80
N VAL A 334 -2.79 -17.54 1.46
CA VAL A 334 -3.34 -17.75 2.81
C VAL A 334 -2.69 -16.75 3.76
N SER A 335 -3.51 -15.98 4.47
CA SER A 335 -3.03 -15.06 5.50
C SER A 335 -2.51 -15.86 6.71
N THR A 336 -1.46 -15.35 7.31
CA THR A 336 -0.83 -15.96 8.49
C THR A 336 -1.28 -15.32 9.80
N GLY A 337 -1.83 -14.10 9.76
CA GLY A 337 -2.23 -13.36 10.95
C GLY A 337 -2.67 -11.92 10.62
N PRO A 338 -2.56 -10.99 11.59
CA PRO A 338 -3.02 -9.62 11.45
C PRO A 338 -2.05 -8.70 10.68
N MET A 339 -0.95 -9.22 10.17
CA MET A 339 -0.02 -8.52 9.30
C MET A 339 0.05 -9.20 7.94
N THR A 340 0.18 -8.43 6.88
CA THR A 340 0.43 -8.94 5.53
C THR A 340 1.94 -9.08 5.28
N ARG A 341 2.31 -9.93 4.31
CA ARG A 341 3.72 -10.13 3.91
C ARG A 341 4.36 -8.87 3.33
N ALA A 342 3.58 -7.85 3.00
CA ALA A 342 4.08 -6.55 2.58
C ALA A 342 4.68 -5.72 3.73
N GLN A 343 4.30 -6.01 4.97
CA GLN A 343 4.75 -5.23 6.14
C GLN A 343 6.15 -5.67 6.61
N PRO A 344 7.04 -4.74 6.98
CA PRO A 344 8.44 -5.02 7.28
C PRO A 344 8.69 -5.96 8.49
N LEU A 345 7.75 -6.00 9.43
CA LEU A 345 7.82 -6.86 10.62
C LEU A 345 7.02 -8.16 10.47
N ALA A 346 6.41 -8.41 9.30
CA ALA A 346 5.76 -9.67 9.04
C ALA A 346 6.76 -10.82 9.08
N ASP A 347 6.40 -11.91 9.76
CA ASP A 347 7.23 -13.10 9.87
C ASP A 347 6.45 -14.31 9.33
N SER A 348 6.85 -14.78 8.15
CA SER A 348 6.24 -15.93 7.49
C SER A 348 6.63 -17.28 8.14
N THR A 349 7.56 -17.29 9.09
CA THR A 349 7.97 -18.49 9.83
C THR A 349 7.06 -18.80 11.02
N ILE A 350 6.17 -17.89 11.39
CA ILE A 350 5.22 -18.08 12.48
C ILE A 350 4.26 -19.22 12.14
N ALA A 351 4.18 -20.19 13.03
CA ALA A 351 3.31 -21.34 12.88
C ALA A 351 1.83 -20.90 12.94
N THR A 352 1.10 -21.17 11.89
CA THR A 352 -0.34 -20.93 11.83
C THR A 352 -1.11 -22.19 12.20
N ILE A 353 -2.38 -22.05 12.58
CA ILE A 353 -3.25 -23.20 12.83
C ILE A 353 -3.44 -23.96 11.52
N ALA A 354 -2.95 -25.21 11.47
CA ALA A 354 -3.04 -26.05 10.29
C ALA A 354 -4.47 -26.55 10.04
N TYR A 355 -4.80 -26.87 8.80
CA TYR A 355 -6.01 -27.63 8.47
C TYR A 355 -5.87 -29.06 8.96
N ASP A 356 -6.67 -29.44 9.94
CA ASP A 356 -6.77 -30.79 10.50
C ASP A 356 -8.20 -31.05 10.99
N PRO A 357 -9.11 -31.45 10.11
CA PRO A 357 -10.51 -31.69 10.49
C PRO A 357 -10.67 -32.83 11.49
N ALA A 358 -9.78 -33.83 11.48
CA ALA A 358 -9.81 -34.93 12.46
C ALA A 358 -9.37 -34.42 13.84
N GLY A 359 -8.31 -33.62 13.91
CA GLY A 359 -7.89 -32.94 15.14
C GLY A 359 -8.96 -31.96 15.63
N ALA A 360 -9.62 -31.23 14.74
CA ALA A 360 -10.75 -30.35 15.09
C ALA A 360 -11.88 -31.13 15.76
N ALA A 361 -12.26 -32.28 15.22
CA ALA A 361 -13.29 -33.12 15.80
C ALA A 361 -12.90 -33.58 17.20
N ARG A 362 -11.68 -34.13 17.39
CA ARG A 362 -11.17 -34.53 18.71
C ARG A 362 -11.14 -33.37 19.71
N LEU A 363 -10.73 -32.17 19.25
CA LEU A 363 -10.70 -30.99 20.11
C LEU A 363 -12.12 -30.59 20.53
N LEU A 364 -13.09 -30.62 19.61
CA LEU A 364 -14.51 -30.36 19.94
C LEU A 364 -15.03 -31.37 20.97
N ASP A 365 -14.72 -32.66 20.79
CA ASP A 365 -15.11 -33.71 21.77
C ASP A 365 -14.51 -33.44 23.15
N SER A 366 -13.23 -33.08 23.23
CA SER A 366 -12.54 -32.76 24.49
C SER A 366 -13.12 -31.50 25.20
N LEU A 367 -13.69 -30.56 24.43
CA LEU A 367 -14.37 -29.39 24.95
C LEU A 367 -15.83 -29.70 25.37
N GLY A 368 -16.27 -30.96 25.23
CA GLY A 368 -17.62 -31.40 25.54
C GLY A 368 -18.66 -31.11 24.45
N TRP A 369 -18.25 -30.71 23.27
CA TRP A 369 -19.11 -30.59 22.09
C TRP A 369 -19.23 -31.95 21.41
N THR A 370 -20.19 -32.77 21.83
CA THR A 370 -20.40 -34.12 21.30
C THR A 370 -21.45 -34.14 20.20
N LEU A 371 -21.37 -35.09 19.27
CA LEU A 371 -22.37 -35.31 18.24
C LEU A 371 -23.36 -36.39 18.72
N PRO A 372 -24.59 -36.03 19.13
CA PRO A 372 -25.56 -37.00 19.61
C PRO A 372 -26.00 -37.96 18.50
N ALA A 373 -26.35 -39.20 18.86
CA ALA A 373 -26.86 -40.16 17.89
C ALA A 373 -28.08 -39.64 17.13
N GLY A 374 -28.03 -39.75 15.80
CA GLY A 374 -29.12 -39.27 14.92
C GLY A 374 -29.14 -37.74 14.67
N LYS A 375 -28.23 -36.98 15.27
CA LYS A 375 -28.11 -35.52 15.02
C LYS A 375 -26.96 -35.21 14.05
N THR A 376 -27.07 -34.10 13.36
CA THR A 376 -26.05 -33.57 12.45
C THR A 376 -25.25 -32.42 13.04
N VAL A 377 -25.70 -31.88 14.20
CA VAL A 377 -25.09 -30.75 14.89
C VAL A 377 -24.65 -31.19 16.29
N ARG A 378 -23.43 -30.80 16.65
CA ARG A 378 -22.84 -31.05 17.97
C ARG A 378 -23.57 -30.25 19.04
N GLU A 379 -23.62 -30.84 20.25
CA GLU A 379 -24.27 -30.20 21.40
C GLU A 379 -23.35 -30.24 22.64
N ARG A 380 -23.49 -29.20 23.45
CA ARG A 380 -22.88 -29.14 24.80
C ARG A 380 -23.92 -28.63 25.79
N ARG A 381 -24.27 -29.45 26.82
CA ARG A 381 -25.28 -29.10 27.84
C ARG A 381 -26.62 -28.68 27.23
N GLY A 382 -27.07 -29.34 26.16
CA GLY A 382 -28.32 -29.04 25.48
C GLY A 382 -28.26 -27.85 24.51
N GLN A 383 -27.12 -27.15 24.42
CA GLN A 383 -26.92 -26.07 23.46
C GLN A 383 -26.30 -26.62 22.17
N ALA A 384 -26.93 -26.38 21.03
CA ALA A 384 -26.39 -26.73 19.74
C ALA A 384 -25.19 -25.83 19.35
N LEU A 385 -24.17 -26.38 18.72
CA LEU A 385 -23.05 -25.65 18.17
C LEU A 385 -23.47 -24.95 16.87
N LYS A 386 -24.07 -23.79 17.04
CA LYS A 386 -24.67 -22.99 15.99
C LYS A 386 -24.32 -21.52 16.18
N PHE A 387 -23.94 -20.83 15.09
CA PHE A 387 -23.68 -19.38 15.08
C PHE A 387 -23.95 -18.76 13.72
N SER A 388 -24.09 -17.44 13.69
CA SER A 388 -24.25 -16.66 12.46
C SER A 388 -22.93 -16.06 12.00
N VAL A 389 -22.75 -15.92 10.66
CA VAL A 389 -21.63 -15.21 10.06
C VAL A 389 -22.18 -14.04 9.24
N LEU A 390 -21.90 -12.83 9.68
CA LEU A 390 -22.24 -11.59 9.01
C LEU A 390 -21.35 -11.39 7.77
N VAL A 391 -21.98 -11.25 6.58
CA VAL A 391 -21.27 -11.13 5.30
C VAL A 391 -21.90 -10.02 4.46
N PRO A 392 -21.10 -9.13 3.82
CA PRO A 392 -21.63 -8.10 2.94
C PRO A 392 -21.97 -8.68 1.55
N THR A 393 -23.19 -8.47 1.05
CA THR A 393 -23.65 -8.95 -0.28
C THR A 393 -22.88 -8.32 -1.44
N VAL A 394 -22.30 -7.14 -1.25
CA VAL A 394 -21.47 -6.46 -2.26
C VAL A 394 -20.15 -7.19 -2.55
N SER A 395 -19.73 -8.15 -1.72
CA SER A 395 -18.50 -8.92 -1.91
C SER A 395 -18.81 -10.33 -2.43
N ALA A 396 -18.86 -10.49 -3.76
CA ALA A 396 -19.12 -11.77 -4.41
C ALA A 396 -18.14 -12.88 -3.95
N ASN A 397 -16.86 -12.55 -3.78
CA ASN A 397 -15.85 -13.49 -3.31
C ASN A 397 -16.14 -13.99 -1.88
N ARG A 398 -16.48 -13.10 -0.94
CA ARG A 398 -16.82 -13.50 0.44
C ARG A 398 -18.11 -14.33 0.47
N MET A 399 -19.10 -13.97 -0.36
CA MET A 399 -20.33 -14.74 -0.49
C MET A 399 -20.08 -16.17 -1.02
N ALA A 400 -19.23 -16.33 -2.03
CA ALA A 400 -18.84 -17.63 -2.53
C ALA A 400 -18.04 -18.45 -1.49
N MET A 401 -17.12 -17.80 -0.80
CA MET A 401 -16.26 -18.46 0.21
C MET A 401 -17.06 -18.92 1.43
N ILE A 402 -18.03 -18.13 1.91
CA ILE A 402 -18.79 -18.49 3.12
C ILE A 402 -19.62 -19.75 2.92
N VAL A 403 -20.13 -20.01 1.71
CA VAL A 403 -20.87 -21.25 1.39
C VAL A 403 -19.94 -22.48 1.51
N VAL A 404 -18.72 -22.37 1.03
CA VAL A 404 -17.71 -23.46 1.16
C VAL A 404 -17.32 -23.66 2.62
N ILE A 405 -17.14 -22.59 3.39
CA ILE A 405 -16.83 -22.63 4.83
C ILE A 405 -17.99 -23.27 5.60
N GLN A 406 -19.23 -22.89 5.32
CA GLN A 406 -20.44 -23.47 5.90
C GLN A 406 -20.46 -25.00 5.71
N GLU A 407 -20.21 -25.47 4.49
CA GLU A 407 -20.19 -26.91 4.18
C GLU A 407 -19.02 -27.64 4.88
N SER A 408 -17.85 -26.99 4.97
CA SER A 408 -16.70 -27.57 5.67
C SER A 408 -16.98 -27.76 7.17
N LEU A 409 -17.60 -26.77 7.80
CA LEU A 409 -17.95 -26.80 9.22
C LEU A 409 -19.14 -27.72 9.51
N ARG A 410 -20.11 -27.84 8.57
CA ARG A 410 -21.20 -28.79 8.66
C ARG A 410 -20.70 -30.23 8.81
N LYS A 411 -19.63 -30.61 8.09
CA LYS A 411 -18.99 -31.95 8.20
C LYS A 411 -18.40 -32.21 9.59
N LEU A 412 -18.10 -31.18 10.34
CA LEU A 412 -17.63 -31.26 11.74
C LEU A 412 -18.78 -31.22 12.75
N GLY A 413 -20.03 -31.15 12.30
CA GLY A 413 -21.20 -31.00 13.16
C GLY A 413 -21.40 -29.58 13.70
N VAL A 414 -20.93 -28.57 12.97
CA VAL A 414 -21.10 -27.14 13.29
C VAL A 414 -22.09 -26.52 12.32
N GLU A 415 -23.15 -25.93 12.84
CA GLU A 415 -24.15 -25.22 12.03
C GLU A 415 -23.78 -23.75 11.89
N VAL A 416 -23.53 -23.32 10.66
CA VAL A 416 -23.26 -21.92 10.32
C VAL A 416 -24.46 -21.33 9.60
N VAL A 417 -24.98 -20.22 10.09
CA VAL A 417 -26.04 -19.44 9.44
C VAL A 417 -25.39 -18.26 8.69
N VAL A 418 -25.54 -18.21 7.38
CA VAL A 418 -25.07 -17.08 6.58
C VAL A 418 -26.02 -15.91 6.75
N ASP A 419 -25.54 -14.83 7.36
CA ASP A 419 -26.28 -13.59 7.62
C ASP A 419 -25.80 -12.52 6.62
N ALA A 420 -26.38 -12.60 5.41
CA ALA A 420 -26.01 -11.74 4.29
C ALA A 420 -26.80 -10.43 4.31
N VAL A 421 -26.11 -9.30 4.31
CA VAL A 421 -26.71 -7.96 4.38
C VAL A 421 -26.08 -7.01 3.37
N ASP A 422 -26.75 -5.91 3.06
CA ASP A 422 -26.19 -4.84 2.24
C ASP A 422 -24.98 -4.15 2.93
N GLY A 423 -24.22 -3.38 2.14
CA GLY A 423 -22.99 -2.75 2.63
C GLY A 423 -23.19 -1.76 3.79
N ASN A 424 -24.27 -0.98 3.79
CA ASN A 424 -24.52 -0.01 4.86
C ASN A 424 -24.93 -0.70 6.17
N THR A 425 -25.82 -1.68 6.08
CA THR A 425 -26.21 -2.54 7.20
C THR A 425 -25.01 -3.30 7.75
N PHE A 426 -24.13 -3.81 6.88
CA PHE A 426 -22.89 -4.47 7.28
C PHE A 426 -22.01 -3.54 8.11
N LEU A 427 -21.72 -2.34 7.62
CA LEU A 427 -20.87 -1.37 8.33
C LEU A 427 -21.49 -0.92 9.67
N ALA A 428 -22.78 -0.67 9.70
CA ALA A 428 -23.49 -0.30 10.93
C ALA A 428 -23.43 -1.41 11.98
N ARG A 429 -23.65 -2.68 11.60
CA ARG A 429 -23.58 -3.82 12.50
C ARG A 429 -22.15 -4.13 12.95
N LEU A 430 -21.16 -3.95 12.06
CA LEU A 430 -19.75 -4.09 12.38
C LEU A 430 -19.33 -3.08 13.44
N ALA A 431 -19.64 -1.79 13.24
CA ALA A 431 -19.34 -0.72 14.19
C ALA A 431 -20.04 -0.93 15.53
N ALA A 432 -21.29 -1.38 15.52
CA ALA A 432 -22.04 -1.74 16.74
C ALA A 432 -21.58 -3.07 17.37
N ARG A 433 -20.65 -3.81 16.71
CA ARG A 433 -20.19 -5.15 17.12
C ARG A 433 -21.35 -6.15 17.30
N ASN A 434 -22.41 -6.00 16.49
CA ASN A 434 -23.63 -6.81 16.55
C ASN A 434 -23.54 -8.00 15.58
N PHE A 435 -22.71 -8.99 15.92
CA PHE A 435 -22.50 -10.23 15.18
C PHE A 435 -21.92 -11.32 16.10
N ASP A 436 -22.10 -12.59 15.76
CA ASP A 436 -21.37 -13.72 16.38
C ASP A 436 -19.99 -13.84 15.74
N VAL A 437 -19.98 -13.97 14.42
CA VAL A 437 -18.78 -13.98 13.57
C VAL A 437 -19.01 -13.02 12.40
N VAL A 438 -17.96 -12.36 11.92
CA VAL A 438 -18.03 -11.50 10.73
C VAL A 438 -16.95 -11.85 9.74
N PHE A 439 -17.30 -11.96 8.45
CA PHE A 439 -16.32 -12.06 7.38
C PHE A 439 -15.88 -10.65 6.97
N HIS A 440 -14.77 -10.21 7.55
CA HIS A 440 -14.23 -8.86 7.40
C HIS A 440 -12.91 -8.86 6.64
N GLY A 441 -12.53 -7.72 6.09
CA GLY A 441 -11.22 -7.45 5.51
C GLY A 441 -10.72 -6.10 5.95
N MET A 442 -9.41 -6.00 6.10
CA MET A 442 -8.73 -4.76 6.50
C MET A 442 -7.64 -4.41 5.51
N HIS A 443 -7.55 -3.14 5.19
CA HIS A 443 -6.35 -2.53 4.64
C HIS A 443 -5.45 -2.10 5.80
N VAL A 444 -4.17 -2.44 5.74
CA VAL A 444 -3.19 -2.10 6.77
C VAL A 444 -2.13 -1.15 6.23
N ASP A 445 -1.58 -0.37 7.12
CA ASP A 445 -0.46 0.53 6.87
C ASP A 445 0.86 -0.28 6.77
N PRO A 446 1.90 0.20 6.08
CA PRO A 446 3.22 -0.39 6.12
C PRO A 446 3.81 -0.60 7.51
N THR A 447 3.33 0.15 8.50
CA THR A 447 3.81 0.09 9.89
C THR A 447 2.99 -0.88 10.75
N VAL A 448 3.52 -1.27 11.91
CA VAL A 448 2.78 -2.10 12.88
C VAL A 448 1.89 -1.27 13.81
N ALA A 449 1.92 0.05 13.71
CA ALA A 449 1.11 0.94 14.54
C ALA A 449 -0.40 0.68 14.40
N GLY A 450 -0.86 0.28 13.22
CA GLY A 450 -2.25 -0.09 12.96
C GLY A 450 -2.77 -1.26 13.79
N LEU A 451 -1.89 -2.16 14.26
CA LEU A 451 -2.27 -3.25 15.14
C LEU A 451 -2.82 -2.75 16.48
N ARG A 452 -2.34 -1.59 16.96
CA ARG A 452 -2.84 -0.98 18.19
C ARG A 452 -4.31 -0.63 18.06
N ALA A 453 -4.70 -0.02 16.96
CA ALA A 453 -6.09 0.39 16.71
C ALA A 453 -7.04 -0.81 16.55
N SER A 454 -6.53 -1.95 16.05
CA SER A 454 -7.37 -3.07 15.63
C SER A 454 -7.41 -4.24 16.61
N TRP A 455 -6.40 -4.39 17.50
CA TRP A 455 -6.25 -5.63 18.25
C TRP A 455 -5.95 -5.47 19.75
N THR A 456 -5.72 -4.25 20.27
CA THR A 456 -5.41 -4.05 21.69
C THR A 456 -6.65 -4.06 22.58
N VAL A 457 -6.44 -4.30 23.87
CA VAL A 457 -7.46 -4.20 24.92
C VAL A 457 -8.06 -2.79 24.97
N ALA A 458 -7.23 -1.75 24.83
CA ALA A 458 -7.70 -0.37 24.80
C ALA A 458 -8.70 -0.13 23.66
N SER A 459 -8.40 -0.64 22.45
CA SER A 459 -9.31 -0.55 21.30
C SER A 459 -10.57 -1.40 21.45
N ALA A 460 -10.49 -2.56 22.14
CA ALA A 460 -11.68 -3.36 22.45
C ALA A 460 -12.67 -2.60 23.34
N ARG A 461 -12.15 -1.81 24.28
CA ARG A 461 -12.96 -1.06 25.26
C ARG A 461 -13.44 0.29 24.74
N ASP A 462 -12.77 0.84 23.74
CA ASP A 462 -13.19 2.06 23.05
C ASP A 462 -14.42 1.79 22.17
N ALA A 463 -15.45 2.63 22.30
CA ALA A 463 -16.66 2.54 21.49
C ALA A 463 -16.38 2.70 19.99
N ASN A 464 -15.39 3.55 19.65
CA ASN A 464 -14.96 3.85 18.29
C ASN A 464 -13.71 3.05 17.86
N GLY A 465 -13.23 2.14 18.71
CA GLY A 465 -12.06 1.30 18.42
C GLY A 465 -12.35 0.28 17.34
N LEU A 466 -11.32 -0.04 16.55
CA LEU A 466 -11.40 -0.98 15.42
C LEU A 466 -11.28 -2.46 15.84
N ASN A 467 -11.08 -2.75 17.13
CA ASN A 467 -11.13 -4.12 17.65
C ASN A 467 -12.58 -4.60 17.75
N PHE A 468 -13.20 -4.86 16.61
CA PHE A 468 -14.60 -5.24 16.50
C PHE A 468 -14.91 -6.60 17.14
N GLY A 469 -13.92 -7.50 17.23
CA GLY A 469 -14.05 -8.83 17.86
C GLY A 469 -13.95 -8.83 19.37
N ASN A 470 -13.71 -7.68 19.99
CA ASN A 470 -13.50 -7.55 21.43
C ASN A 470 -12.41 -8.52 21.96
N TYR A 471 -11.34 -8.72 21.19
CA TYR A 471 -10.18 -9.48 21.62
C TYR A 471 -9.44 -8.74 22.74
N GLU A 472 -9.19 -9.43 23.84
CA GLU A 472 -8.47 -8.87 24.98
C GLU A 472 -7.38 -9.86 25.42
N ASN A 473 -6.11 -9.48 25.22
CA ASN A 473 -4.96 -10.20 25.76
C ASN A 473 -3.86 -9.21 26.18
N PRO A 474 -3.65 -8.97 27.49
CA PRO A 474 -2.61 -8.05 27.97
C PRO A 474 -1.17 -8.45 27.58
N ARG A 475 -0.90 -9.75 27.33
CA ARG A 475 0.43 -10.19 26.84
C ARG A 475 0.67 -9.72 25.41
N PHE A 476 -0.35 -9.81 24.55
CA PHE A 476 -0.29 -9.25 23.20
C PHE A 476 0.00 -7.75 23.27
N ASP A 477 -0.74 -7.01 24.11
CA ASP A 477 -0.54 -5.57 24.28
C ASP A 477 0.89 -5.25 24.74
N ALA A 478 1.41 -5.96 25.74
CA ALA A 478 2.75 -5.74 26.28
C ALA A 478 3.86 -5.99 25.23
N HIS A 479 3.72 -7.05 24.43
CA HIS A 479 4.66 -7.33 23.33
C HIS A 479 4.56 -6.29 22.22
N LEU A 480 3.35 -5.89 21.84
CA LEU A 480 3.13 -4.84 20.84
C LEU A 480 3.68 -3.50 21.33
N ASP A 481 3.43 -3.13 22.59
CA ASP A 481 3.97 -1.90 23.18
C ASP A 481 5.50 -1.89 23.19
N SER A 482 6.12 -3.04 23.50
CA SER A 482 7.58 -3.19 23.43
C SER A 482 8.12 -3.04 22.01
N ALA A 483 7.42 -3.61 21.02
CA ALA A 483 7.78 -3.44 19.61
C ALA A 483 7.68 -1.97 19.17
N LEU A 484 6.61 -1.31 19.55
CA LEU A 484 6.35 0.09 19.22
C LEU A 484 7.25 1.10 19.98
N ALA A 485 7.83 0.70 21.10
CA ALA A 485 8.76 1.49 21.88
C ALA A 485 10.24 1.20 21.55
N ALA A 486 10.51 0.24 20.68
CA ALA A 486 11.85 -0.12 20.26
C ALA A 486 12.53 1.04 19.52
N ARG A 487 13.86 1.02 19.48
CA ARG A 487 14.65 2.10 18.84
C ARG A 487 14.57 2.07 17.31
N ASP A 488 14.51 0.86 16.76
CA ASP A 488 14.59 0.58 15.34
C ASP A 488 13.84 -0.74 15.03
N LEU A 489 13.70 -1.05 13.74
CA LEU A 489 13.01 -2.26 13.30
C LEU A 489 13.72 -3.56 13.75
N ALA A 490 15.04 -3.56 13.88
CA ALA A 490 15.78 -4.74 14.29
C ALA A 490 15.46 -5.11 15.74
N SER A 491 15.48 -4.13 16.65
CA SER A 491 15.07 -4.31 18.05
C SER A 491 13.56 -4.49 18.24
N ALA A 492 12.72 -3.97 17.32
CA ALA A 492 11.27 -4.20 17.33
C ALA A 492 10.89 -5.64 16.94
N ARG A 493 11.63 -6.27 16.03
CA ARG A 493 11.30 -7.57 15.42
C ARG A 493 11.01 -8.69 16.42
N PRO A 494 11.83 -8.97 17.45
CA PRO A 494 11.54 -10.03 18.41
C PRO A 494 10.25 -9.80 19.19
N HIS A 495 9.94 -8.56 19.54
CA HIS A 495 8.71 -8.20 20.26
C HIS A 495 7.50 -8.28 19.34
N ALA A 496 7.59 -7.80 18.10
CA ALA A 496 6.54 -7.94 17.10
C ALA A 496 6.23 -9.42 16.82
N LYS A 497 7.25 -10.28 16.74
CA LYS A 497 7.10 -11.72 16.60
C LYS A 497 6.32 -12.33 17.77
N GLN A 498 6.66 -11.99 19.01
CA GLN A 498 5.96 -12.48 20.20
C GLN A 498 4.50 -12.00 20.24
N ALA A 499 4.22 -10.76 19.87
CA ALA A 499 2.85 -10.27 19.74
C ALA A 499 2.08 -11.08 18.69
N TYR A 500 2.71 -11.30 17.54
CA TYR A 500 2.11 -12.05 16.44
C TYR A 500 1.82 -13.51 16.82
N GLU A 501 2.78 -14.21 17.42
CA GLU A 501 2.61 -15.59 17.91
C GLU A 501 1.48 -15.69 18.94
N THR A 502 1.39 -14.70 19.84
CA THR A 502 0.33 -14.65 20.86
C THR A 502 -1.05 -14.56 20.23
N ILE A 503 -1.27 -13.63 19.30
CA ILE A 503 -2.60 -13.44 18.69
C ILE A 503 -2.98 -14.60 17.77
N VAL A 504 -2.03 -15.20 17.07
CA VAL A 504 -2.29 -16.38 16.23
C VAL A 504 -2.66 -17.58 17.08
N ALA A 505 -1.98 -17.78 18.22
CA ALA A 505 -2.29 -18.87 19.16
C ALA A 505 -3.67 -18.73 19.79
N ASP A 506 -4.09 -17.50 20.12
CA ASP A 506 -5.42 -17.20 20.69
C ASP A 506 -6.56 -17.33 19.69
N ALA A 507 -6.26 -17.36 18.39
CA ALA A 507 -7.22 -17.50 17.31
C ALA A 507 -8.44 -16.55 17.44
N PRO A 508 -8.28 -15.23 17.61
CA PRO A 508 -9.43 -14.34 17.63
C PRO A 508 -10.12 -14.28 16.25
N ALA A 509 -9.42 -14.75 15.22
CA ALA A 509 -9.92 -14.84 13.86
C ALA A 509 -9.40 -16.09 13.14
N VAL A 510 -10.13 -16.54 12.13
CA VAL A 510 -9.61 -17.44 11.10
C VAL A 510 -9.01 -16.58 10.00
N TRP A 511 -7.70 -16.50 9.92
CA TRP A 511 -6.96 -15.74 8.93
C TRP A 511 -7.11 -16.41 7.56
N ILE A 512 -7.87 -15.82 6.63
CA ILE A 512 -8.25 -16.49 5.38
C ILE A 512 -7.24 -16.18 4.27
N TYR A 513 -7.14 -14.93 3.85
CA TYR A 513 -6.28 -14.57 2.72
C TYR A 513 -5.67 -13.17 2.85
N GLU A 514 -4.53 -13.01 2.18
CA GLU A 514 -3.92 -11.74 1.82
C GLU A 514 -4.03 -11.59 0.31
N THR A 515 -4.44 -10.42 -0.17
CA THR A 515 -4.48 -10.14 -1.60
C THR A 515 -3.08 -9.87 -2.17
N ARG A 516 -2.98 -10.02 -3.48
CA ARG A 516 -1.87 -9.54 -4.29
C ARG A 516 -2.40 -8.59 -5.34
N THR A 517 -1.71 -7.50 -5.56
CA THR A 517 -2.00 -6.62 -6.69
C THR A 517 -1.41 -7.23 -7.94
N ALA A 518 -2.26 -7.63 -8.89
CA ALA A 518 -1.83 -8.07 -10.21
C ALA A 518 -1.85 -6.87 -11.15
N MET A 519 -0.68 -6.48 -11.63
CA MET A 519 -0.50 -5.40 -12.59
C MET A 519 -0.21 -6.02 -13.97
N LEU A 520 -0.97 -5.61 -14.97
CA LEU A 520 -0.72 -5.90 -16.38
C LEU A 520 -0.25 -4.63 -17.07
N MET A 521 0.89 -4.71 -17.74
CA MET A 521 1.52 -3.56 -18.37
C MET A 521 1.98 -3.92 -19.78
N HIS A 522 1.70 -3.05 -20.76
CA HIS A 522 2.16 -3.20 -22.12
C HIS A 522 3.69 -3.22 -22.21
N LYS A 523 4.24 -4.13 -23.00
CA LYS A 523 5.69 -4.32 -23.10
C LYS A 523 6.45 -3.11 -23.64
N ARG A 524 5.77 -2.20 -24.34
CA ARG A 524 6.37 -0.93 -24.81
C ARG A 524 6.80 0.01 -23.67
N ILE A 525 6.23 -0.15 -22.48
CA ILE A 525 6.59 0.65 -21.31
C ILE A 525 7.85 0.08 -20.66
N ARG A 526 8.81 0.93 -20.33
CA ARG A 526 10.06 0.58 -19.63
C ARG A 526 10.10 1.26 -18.27
N PRO A 527 9.65 0.59 -17.22
CA PRO A 527 9.80 1.10 -15.86
C PRO A 527 11.29 1.18 -15.49
N ALA A 528 11.73 2.30 -14.93
CA ALA A 528 13.06 2.41 -14.34
C ALA A 528 13.10 1.71 -12.98
N HIS A 529 12.05 1.92 -12.19
CA HIS A 529 11.86 1.35 -10.87
C HIS A 529 10.42 0.87 -10.72
N LEU A 530 10.22 -0.21 -9.97
CA LEU A 530 8.90 -0.74 -9.62
C LEU A 530 8.91 -1.09 -8.14
N VAL A 531 8.52 -0.13 -7.32
CA VAL A 531 8.29 -0.35 -5.89
C VAL A 531 7.10 -1.28 -5.74
N SER A 532 7.26 -2.38 -5.02
CA SER A 532 6.21 -3.42 -4.94
C SER A 532 4.91 -2.95 -4.30
N THR A 533 4.99 -1.97 -3.42
CA THR A 533 3.86 -1.42 -2.65
C THR A 533 3.33 -0.09 -3.19
N ALA A 534 4.08 0.53 -4.12
CA ALA A 534 3.73 1.80 -4.76
C ALA A 534 4.34 1.85 -6.17
N TRP A 535 3.87 0.99 -7.07
CA TRP A 535 4.42 0.85 -8.42
C TRP A 535 4.51 2.19 -9.18
N TRP A 536 3.67 3.14 -8.85
CA TRP A 536 3.58 4.47 -9.48
C TRP A 536 4.65 5.47 -8.99
N ALA A 537 5.38 5.17 -7.93
CA ALA A 537 6.36 6.10 -7.33
C ALA A 537 7.52 6.47 -8.28
N GLY A 538 7.78 5.66 -9.29
CA GLY A 538 8.83 5.90 -10.28
C GLY A 538 8.34 6.36 -11.65
N LEU A 539 7.06 6.71 -11.83
CA LEU A 539 6.46 7.02 -13.14
C LEU A 539 7.22 8.09 -13.94
N ALA A 540 7.80 9.08 -13.27
CA ALA A 540 8.55 10.15 -13.93
C ALA A 540 9.81 9.66 -14.67
N ASP A 541 10.35 8.51 -14.27
CA ASP A 541 11.55 7.90 -14.86
C ASP A 541 11.25 6.75 -15.83
N TRP A 542 9.95 6.43 -16.02
CA TRP A 542 9.53 5.44 -17.00
C TRP A 542 9.67 6.00 -18.42
N SER A 543 9.96 5.13 -19.38
CA SER A 543 10.18 5.55 -20.76
C SER A 543 9.47 4.65 -21.76
N ILE A 544 9.33 5.18 -22.99
CA ILE A 544 8.82 4.47 -24.15
C ILE A 544 9.85 4.63 -25.27
N PRO A 545 10.48 3.53 -25.75
CA PRO A 545 11.41 3.61 -26.88
C PRO A 545 10.76 4.30 -28.08
N PRO A 546 11.46 5.19 -28.79
CA PRO A 546 10.90 5.94 -29.93
C PRO A 546 10.24 5.06 -30.99
N ALA A 547 10.81 3.88 -31.26
CA ALA A 547 10.28 2.93 -32.23
C ALA A 547 8.98 2.24 -31.78
N GLU A 548 8.69 2.25 -30.49
CA GLU A 548 7.50 1.61 -29.89
C GLU A 548 6.40 2.62 -29.54
N ARG A 549 6.57 3.90 -29.93
CA ARG A 549 5.58 4.96 -29.68
C ARG A 549 4.39 4.83 -30.62
N LEU A 550 3.20 4.93 -30.06
CA LEU A 550 1.94 4.91 -30.79
C LEU A 550 1.60 6.31 -31.34
N PRO A 551 0.66 6.43 -32.32
CA PRO A 551 0.23 7.74 -32.81
C PRO A 551 -0.24 8.69 -31.72
N ARG A 552 -0.93 8.19 -30.67
CA ARG A 552 -1.39 8.99 -29.53
C ARG A 552 -0.25 9.62 -28.72
N ASP A 553 0.95 9.04 -28.75
CA ASP A 553 2.12 9.54 -28.02
C ASP A 553 2.65 10.85 -28.61
N ARG A 554 2.24 11.16 -29.85
CA ARG A 554 2.65 12.35 -30.61
C ARG A 554 1.62 13.49 -30.52
N VAL A 555 0.46 13.24 -29.93
CA VAL A 555 -0.63 14.22 -29.82
C VAL A 555 -0.37 15.18 -28.65
N GLY A 556 -0.40 16.47 -28.89
CA GLY A 556 -0.30 17.49 -27.85
C GLY A 556 1.09 18.08 -27.61
N LEU A 557 2.15 17.53 -28.23
CA LEU A 557 3.50 18.09 -28.16
C LEU A 557 3.77 19.09 -29.30
N ARG A 558 3.01 20.16 -29.38
CA ARG A 558 3.54 21.37 -30.00
C ARG A 558 4.50 21.99 -28.99
N VAL A 559 5.75 21.57 -29.04
CA VAL A 559 6.85 22.39 -28.52
C VAL A 559 6.71 23.73 -29.23
N ALA A 560 6.34 24.75 -28.48
CA ALA A 560 6.57 26.09 -28.97
C ALA A 560 8.07 26.21 -29.17
N SER A 561 8.49 26.16 -30.43
CA SER A 561 9.83 26.54 -30.82
C SER A 561 10.03 27.99 -30.41
N ARG A 562 10.83 28.23 -29.39
CA ARG A 562 11.59 29.44 -29.18
C ARG A 562 12.89 29.13 -28.47
#